data_3a951750e516239d533e2d605f923fb5
#
_entry.id   3a951750e516239d533e2d605f923fb5
#
_cell.length_a   1.000
_cell.length_b   1.000
_cell.length_c   1.000
_cell.angle_alpha   90.00
_cell.angle_beta   90.00
_cell.angle_gamma   90.00
#
_symmetry.space_group_name_H-M   'P 1'
#
loop_
_entity.id
_entity.type
_entity.pdbx_description
1 polymer ?
#
loop_
_entity_poly.entity_id
_entity_poly.type
_entity_poly.pdbx_seq_one_letter_code
_entity_poly.pdbx_strand_id
1 'polypeptide(L)'
;EELAQRYPEEQRHITIEWTDLLQYDVEVAEDYLKKPDEMGERLSWALSEYNIPNVTLDDVDVRVVGLNDSDIYDPLEVTRDIERREENYVGVRGQLAKVTQPMKEISTAVFVCERCGFDAEIPQTGDKMTEPTECAGCERQGPFRLNIEKSDFDHHVRIRTETPPDETGDLQEQY
;
A
#
# COMPACT_ATOMS: atom_id res chain seq x y z
N GLU A 1 2.84 18.56 16.53
CA GLU A 1 2.13 19.88 16.42
C GLU A 1 1.89 20.27 14.96
N GLU A 2 2.86 20.06 14.05
CA GLU A 2 2.72 20.42 12.63
C GLU A 2 1.61 19.60 11.93
N LEU A 3 1.55 18.28 12.16
CA LEU A 3 0.49 17.45 11.64
C LEU A 3 -0.91 17.91 12.08
N ALA A 4 -1.07 18.24 13.38
CA ALA A 4 -2.35 18.67 13.92
C ALA A 4 -2.90 19.96 13.29
N GLN A 5 -2.03 20.80 12.72
CA GLN A 5 -2.44 22.03 12.01
C GLN A 5 -2.86 21.77 10.56
N ARG A 6 -2.36 20.70 9.94
CA ARG A 6 -2.59 20.37 8.52
C ARG A 6 -3.56 19.21 8.32
N TYR A 7 -3.83 18.45 9.36
CA TYR A 7 -4.75 17.32 9.31
C TYR A 7 -6.23 17.79 9.36
N PRO A 8 -7.14 17.14 8.63
CA PRO A 8 -6.92 16.06 7.65
C PRO A 8 -6.75 16.53 6.20
N GLU A 9 -6.87 17.84 5.94
CA GLU A 9 -7.04 18.37 4.58
C GLU A 9 -5.73 18.40 3.79
N GLU A 10 -4.62 18.79 4.43
CA GLU A 10 -3.34 18.97 3.75
C GLU A 10 -2.37 17.80 3.98
N GLN A 11 -2.47 17.12 5.11
CA GLN A 11 -1.55 16.04 5.46
C GLN A 11 -2.25 14.96 6.29
N ARG A 12 -2.16 13.70 5.81
CA ARG A 12 -2.69 12.51 6.48
C ARG A 12 -1.61 11.48 6.79
N HIS A 13 -0.35 11.89 6.80
CA HIS A 13 0.76 11.01 7.13
C HIS A 13 1.78 11.70 8.00
N ILE A 14 2.48 10.91 8.80
CA ILE A 14 3.71 11.32 9.46
C ILE A 14 4.88 10.54 8.90
N THR A 15 6.04 11.17 8.92
CA THR A 15 7.28 10.56 8.46
C THR A 15 8.18 10.32 9.66
N ILE A 16 8.71 9.09 9.77
CA ILE A 16 9.68 8.69 10.79
C ILE A 16 10.99 8.36 10.07
N GLU A 17 12.09 8.94 10.52
CA GLU A 17 13.41 8.56 10.02
C GLU A 17 13.77 7.16 10.52
N TRP A 18 14.30 6.33 9.63
CA TRP A 18 14.75 4.97 9.96
C TRP A 18 15.72 4.92 11.15
N THR A 19 16.64 5.88 11.21
CA THR A 19 17.58 6.01 12.31
C THR A 19 16.92 6.27 13.64
N ASP A 20 15.83 7.04 13.67
CA ASP A 20 15.09 7.33 14.90
C ASP A 20 14.35 6.08 15.38
N LEU A 21 13.77 5.31 14.44
CA LEU A 21 13.11 4.06 14.75
C LEU A 21 14.09 3.03 15.31
N LEU A 22 15.28 2.90 14.71
CA LEU A 22 16.35 2.03 15.21
C LEU A 22 16.86 2.45 16.60
N GLN A 23 16.95 3.74 16.87
CA GLN A 23 17.35 4.23 18.20
C GLN A 23 16.30 3.99 19.27
N TYR A 24 15.02 4.02 18.87
CA TYR A 24 13.92 3.75 19.78
C TYR A 24 13.88 2.26 20.14
N ASP A 25 13.81 1.38 19.16
CA ASP A 25 13.74 -0.07 19.35
C ASP A 25 14.15 -0.81 18.06
N VAL A 26 15.22 -1.58 18.15
CA VAL A 26 15.78 -2.35 17.01
C VAL A 26 14.81 -3.44 16.56
N GLU A 27 14.10 -4.11 17.49
CA GLU A 27 13.17 -5.19 17.14
C GLU A 27 11.96 -4.63 16.38
N VAL A 28 11.44 -3.49 16.80
CA VAL A 28 10.34 -2.78 16.11
C VAL A 28 10.78 -2.35 14.70
N ALA A 29 12.01 -1.84 14.56
CA ALA A 29 12.54 -1.46 13.26
C ALA A 29 12.71 -2.67 12.32
N GLU A 30 13.28 -3.78 12.80
CA GLU A 30 13.41 -5.01 12.01
C GLU A 30 12.06 -5.61 11.64
N ASP A 31 11.09 -5.59 12.54
CA ASP A 31 9.74 -6.09 12.29
C ASP A 31 9.04 -5.22 11.22
N TYR A 32 9.28 -3.91 11.21
CA TYR A 32 8.76 -3.03 10.17
C TYR A 32 9.27 -3.43 8.77
N LEU A 33 10.55 -3.81 8.63
CA LEU A 33 11.07 -4.28 7.34
C LEU A 33 10.47 -5.63 6.91
N LYS A 34 10.17 -6.52 7.86
CA LYS A 34 9.69 -7.88 7.58
C LYS A 34 8.17 -7.97 7.40
N LYS A 35 7.44 -7.06 8.05
CA LYS A 35 5.97 -7.05 8.10
C LYS A 35 5.44 -5.61 8.05
N PRO A 36 5.66 -4.89 6.94
CA PRO A 36 5.35 -3.47 6.85
C PRO A 36 3.88 -3.14 7.09
N ASP A 37 2.96 -3.95 6.58
CA ASP A 37 1.52 -3.73 6.72
C ASP A 37 1.08 -3.87 8.18
N GLU A 38 1.46 -4.97 8.84
CA GLU A 38 1.13 -5.21 10.26
C GLU A 38 1.70 -4.11 11.16
N MET A 39 2.95 -3.71 10.92
CA MET A 39 3.60 -2.66 11.70
C MET A 39 3.07 -1.27 11.37
N GLY A 40 2.72 -1.01 10.12
CA GLY A 40 2.06 0.23 9.71
C GLY A 40 0.72 0.41 10.41
N GLU A 41 -0.13 -0.62 10.46
CA GLU A 41 -1.40 -0.61 11.18
C GLU A 41 -1.22 -0.37 12.69
N ARG A 42 -0.23 -1.02 13.31
CA ARG A 42 0.08 -0.84 14.74
C ARG A 42 0.55 0.58 15.05
N LEU A 43 1.39 1.16 14.20
CA LEU A 43 1.88 2.53 14.35
C LEU A 43 0.75 3.55 14.14
N SER A 44 -0.11 3.34 13.14
CA SER A 44 -1.28 4.19 12.89
C SER A 44 -2.27 4.10 14.05
N TRP A 45 -2.51 2.89 14.59
CA TRP A 45 -3.33 2.72 15.79
C TRP A 45 -2.73 3.44 17.01
N ALA A 46 -1.43 3.33 17.23
CA ALA A 46 -0.77 4.01 18.34
C ALA A 46 -0.88 5.55 18.22
N LEU A 47 -0.89 6.07 17.00
CA LEU A 47 -1.13 7.50 16.76
C LEU A 47 -2.58 7.91 17.04
N SER A 48 -3.56 7.08 16.72
CA SER A 48 -4.97 7.37 16.99
C SER A 48 -5.25 7.47 18.50
N GLU A 49 -4.51 6.72 19.31
CA GLU A 49 -4.57 6.79 20.78
C GLU A 49 -3.86 8.03 21.35
N TYR A 50 -3.06 8.73 20.53
CA TYR A 50 -2.35 9.92 20.99
C TYR A 50 -3.28 11.12 21.07
N ASN A 51 -3.50 11.60 22.31
CA ASN A 51 -4.46 12.66 22.57
C ASN A 51 -3.89 14.04 22.20
N ILE A 52 -4.38 14.61 21.12
CA ILE A 52 -4.13 16.00 20.74
C ILE A 52 -5.41 16.82 20.97
N PRO A 53 -5.36 17.94 21.70
CA PRO A 53 -6.54 18.76 21.91
C PRO A 53 -7.21 19.17 20.59
N ASN A 54 -8.49 18.87 20.45
CA ASN A 54 -9.35 19.20 19.30
C ASN A 54 -8.98 18.53 17.96
N VAL A 55 -8.15 17.50 17.96
CA VAL A 55 -7.79 16.74 16.75
C VAL A 55 -7.85 15.24 17.08
N THR A 56 -8.60 14.49 16.28
CA THR A 56 -8.65 13.02 16.32
C THR A 56 -7.90 12.48 15.11
N LEU A 57 -6.88 11.65 15.34
CA LEU A 57 -6.00 11.12 14.29
C LEU A 57 -6.46 9.72 13.84
N ASP A 58 -7.69 9.61 13.30
CA ASP A 58 -8.30 8.30 12.99
C ASP A 58 -7.79 7.67 11.68
N ASP A 59 -7.17 8.46 10.80
CA ASP A 59 -6.76 8.02 9.46
C ASP A 59 -5.39 8.65 9.11
N VAL A 60 -4.38 8.31 9.90
CA VAL A 60 -3.02 8.80 9.69
C VAL A 60 -2.07 7.66 9.37
N ASP A 61 -1.49 7.70 8.19
CA ASP A 61 -0.44 6.78 7.78
C ASP A 61 0.90 7.10 8.44
N VAL A 62 1.66 6.06 8.77
CA VAL A 62 3.06 6.19 9.16
C VAL A 62 3.96 5.78 8.00
N ARG A 63 4.87 6.66 7.63
CA ARG A 63 5.86 6.41 6.58
C ARG A 63 7.25 6.43 7.16
N VAL A 64 7.97 5.34 7.03
CA VAL A 64 9.38 5.25 7.40
C VAL A 64 10.22 5.60 6.18
N VAL A 65 11.20 6.50 6.37
CA VAL A 65 12.09 6.97 5.30
C VAL A 65 13.55 6.90 5.76
N GLY A 66 14.48 7.12 4.84
CA GLY A 66 15.90 7.16 5.17
C GLY A 66 16.49 5.78 5.52
N LEU A 67 16.03 4.72 4.83
CA LEU A 67 16.59 3.39 4.99
C LEU A 67 18.11 3.37 4.77
N ASN A 68 18.80 2.46 5.42
CA ASN A 68 20.22 2.24 5.20
C ASN A 68 20.48 1.78 3.75
N ASP A 69 21.65 2.06 3.22
CA ASP A 69 22.05 1.62 1.87
C ASP A 69 21.99 0.10 1.69
N SER A 70 22.12 -0.69 2.77
CA SER A 70 21.95 -2.15 2.76
C SER A 70 20.53 -2.62 2.41
N ASP A 71 19.54 -1.77 2.63
CA ASP A 71 18.10 -2.06 2.41
C ASP A 71 17.56 -1.34 1.18
N ILE A 72 18.46 -0.70 0.41
CA ILE A 72 18.18 -0.04 -0.85
C ILE A 72 18.81 -0.82 -1.99
N TYR A 73 17.99 -1.23 -2.95
CA TYR A 73 18.36 -2.10 -4.05
C TYR A 73 18.13 -1.42 -5.39
N ASP A 74 18.84 -1.84 -6.42
CA ASP A 74 18.49 -1.45 -7.79
C ASP A 74 17.26 -2.24 -8.30
N PRO A 75 16.55 -1.75 -9.33
CA PRO A 75 15.36 -2.41 -9.88
C PRO A 75 15.63 -3.84 -10.37
N LEU A 76 16.84 -4.13 -10.84
CA LEU A 76 17.23 -5.44 -11.35
C LEU A 76 17.46 -6.43 -10.21
N GLU A 77 18.07 -5.99 -9.10
CA GLU A 77 18.25 -6.78 -7.89
C GLU A 77 16.90 -7.15 -7.26
N VAL A 78 15.98 -6.20 -7.16
CA VAL A 78 14.62 -6.47 -6.66
C VAL A 78 13.92 -7.51 -7.53
N THR A 79 14.03 -7.39 -8.86
CA THR A 79 13.40 -8.34 -9.80
C THR A 79 13.98 -9.76 -9.69
N ARG A 80 15.28 -9.88 -9.45
CA ARG A 80 15.95 -11.20 -9.30
C ARG A 80 15.57 -11.91 -8.01
N ASP A 81 15.41 -11.16 -6.94
CA ASP A 81 15.19 -11.69 -5.59
C ASP A 81 13.75 -11.47 -5.08
N ILE A 82 12.80 -11.19 -5.97
CA ILE A 82 11.42 -10.83 -5.62
C ILE A 82 10.76 -11.87 -4.71
N GLU A 83 10.94 -13.16 -5.01
CA GLU A 83 10.38 -14.25 -4.20
C GLU A 83 10.91 -14.30 -2.75
N ARG A 84 12.14 -13.81 -2.54
CA ARG A 84 12.75 -13.76 -1.20
C ARG A 84 12.38 -12.51 -0.43
N ARG A 85 11.90 -11.48 -1.14
CA ARG A 85 11.58 -10.16 -0.61
C ARG A 85 10.09 -9.88 -0.62
N GLU A 86 9.31 -10.87 -1.03
CA GLU A 86 7.86 -10.82 -0.93
C GLU A 86 7.47 -10.47 0.51
N GLU A 87 6.59 -9.48 0.65
CA GLU A 87 6.16 -8.93 1.93
C GLU A 87 7.19 -8.05 2.69
N ASN A 88 8.43 -7.90 2.22
CA ASN A 88 9.40 -7.04 2.89
C ASN A 88 9.34 -5.59 2.40
N TYR A 89 9.53 -4.66 3.33
CA TYR A 89 9.73 -3.24 3.01
C TYR A 89 11.15 -3.01 2.53
N VAL A 90 11.30 -2.52 1.32
CA VAL A 90 12.63 -2.29 0.70
C VAL A 90 12.66 -0.90 0.04
N GLY A 91 13.83 -0.29 0.02
CA GLY A 91 14.10 0.88 -0.79
C GLY A 91 14.50 0.47 -2.21
N VAL A 92 14.00 1.20 -3.22
CA VAL A 92 14.44 1.01 -4.61
C VAL A 92 15.05 2.30 -5.11
N ARG A 93 16.30 2.24 -5.57
CA ARG A 93 16.99 3.38 -6.18
C ARG A 93 17.11 3.14 -7.67
N GLY A 94 16.48 3.99 -8.47
CA GLY A 94 16.50 3.84 -9.92
C GLY A 94 16.11 5.11 -10.64
N GLN A 95 16.32 5.13 -11.95
CA GLN A 95 15.85 6.20 -12.82
C GLN A 95 14.38 5.97 -13.14
N LEU A 96 13.56 7.01 -12.99
CA LEU A 96 12.16 6.96 -13.36
C LEU A 96 12.04 6.96 -14.90
N ALA A 97 11.64 5.82 -15.48
CA ALA A 97 11.49 5.68 -16.92
C ALA A 97 10.07 6.02 -17.39
N LYS A 98 9.06 5.67 -16.61
CA LYS A 98 7.67 5.91 -16.98
C LYS A 98 6.77 6.01 -15.76
N VAL A 99 5.82 6.94 -15.82
CA VAL A 99 4.69 7.05 -14.88
C VAL A 99 3.40 7.00 -15.69
N THR A 100 2.45 6.18 -15.28
CA THR A 100 1.12 6.19 -15.90
C THR A 100 0.28 7.31 -15.34
N GLN A 101 -0.79 7.67 -16.03
CA GLN A 101 -1.81 8.51 -15.43
C GLN A 101 -2.50 7.75 -14.28
N PRO A 102 -3.03 8.46 -13.26
CA PRO A 102 -3.81 7.84 -12.21
C PRO A 102 -4.97 7.03 -12.79
N MET A 103 -5.08 5.78 -12.39
CA MET A 103 -6.16 4.88 -12.77
C MET A 103 -7.02 4.61 -11.55
N LYS A 104 -8.34 4.48 -11.79
CA LYS A 104 -9.29 4.04 -10.77
C LYS A 104 -9.47 2.53 -10.88
N GLU A 105 -9.34 1.86 -9.76
CA GLU A 105 -9.60 0.43 -9.63
C GLU A 105 -10.58 0.20 -8.49
N ILE A 106 -11.47 -0.79 -8.65
CA ILE A 106 -12.43 -1.10 -7.59
C ILE A 106 -11.68 -1.84 -6.49
N SER A 107 -11.63 -1.26 -5.28
CA SER A 107 -11.06 -1.90 -4.08
C SER A 107 -12.08 -2.77 -3.37
N THR A 108 -13.34 -2.31 -3.27
CA THR A 108 -14.45 -3.10 -2.76
C THR A 108 -15.62 -3.02 -3.72
N ALA A 109 -15.97 -4.17 -4.30
CA ALA A 109 -17.11 -4.27 -5.22
C ALA A 109 -18.39 -4.58 -4.45
N VAL A 110 -19.44 -3.80 -4.69
CA VAL A 110 -20.78 -4.07 -4.16
C VAL A 110 -21.60 -4.80 -5.21
N PHE A 111 -22.02 -6.03 -4.89
CA PHE A 111 -22.90 -6.85 -5.73
C PHE A 111 -24.29 -6.92 -5.15
N VAL A 112 -25.27 -6.60 -5.97
CA VAL A 112 -26.69 -6.71 -5.60
C VAL A 112 -27.25 -8.06 -6.06
N CYS A 113 -27.77 -8.84 -5.12
CA CYS A 113 -28.50 -10.05 -5.47
C CYS A 113 -29.80 -9.72 -6.19
N GLU A 114 -29.97 -10.17 -7.44
CA GLU A 114 -31.18 -9.87 -8.23
C GLU A 114 -32.43 -10.59 -7.71
N ARG A 115 -32.27 -11.55 -6.80
CA ARG A 115 -33.41 -12.27 -6.22
C ARG A 115 -34.01 -11.60 -5.00
N CYS A 116 -33.18 -11.07 -4.11
CA CYS A 116 -33.64 -10.53 -2.82
C CYS A 116 -33.22 -9.06 -2.57
N GLY A 117 -32.38 -8.48 -3.44
CA GLY A 117 -31.89 -7.11 -3.30
C GLY A 117 -30.82 -6.92 -2.24
N PHE A 118 -30.24 -7.99 -1.67
CA PHE A 118 -29.16 -7.90 -0.69
C PHE A 118 -27.90 -7.39 -1.34
N ASP A 119 -27.24 -6.44 -0.71
CA ASP A 119 -25.94 -5.90 -1.11
C ASP A 119 -24.81 -6.73 -0.46
N ALA A 120 -23.93 -7.29 -1.27
CA ALA A 120 -22.76 -8.05 -0.84
C ALA A 120 -21.50 -7.24 -1.19
N GLU A 121 -20.70 -6.90 -0.18
CA GLU A 121 -19.42 -6.20 -0.34
C GLU A 121 -18.31 -7.24 -0.45
N ILE A 122 -17.59 -7.22 -1.55
CA ILE A 122 -16.52 -8.17 -1.85
C ILE A 122 -15.23 -7.40 -2.10
N PRO A 123 -14.22 -7.52 -1.22
CA PRO A 123 -12.88 -6.96 -1.46
C PRO A 123 -12.28 -7.54 -2.74
N GLN A 124 -11.69 -6.68 -3.56
CA GLN A 124 -11.05 -7.06 -4.81
C GLN A 124 -9.54 -7.06 -4.62
N THR A 125 -8.93 -8.24 -4.68
CA THR A 125 -7.48 -8.42 -4.56
C THR A 125 -6.96 -9.09 -5.82
N GLY A 126 -6.48 -8.30 -6.80
CA GLY A 126 -5.88 -8.81 -8.02
C GLY A 126 -6.56 -8.37 -9.31
N ASP A 127 -6.03 -8.82 -10.45
CA ASP A 127 -6.39 -8.35 -11.78
C ASP A 127 -7.79 -8.84 -12.27
N LYS A 128 -8.41 -9.78 -11.57
CA LYS A 128 -9.71 -10.34 -11.95
C LYS A 128 -10.74 -10.02 -10.89
N MET A 129 -11.90 -9.53 -11.35
CA MET A 129 -13.03 -9.26 -10.47
C MET A 129 -13.56 -10.56 -9.86
N THR A 130 -13.66 -10.57 -8.53
CA THR A 130 -14.21 -11.67 -7.75
C THR A 130 -15.69 -11.39 -7.47
N GLU A 131 -16.56 -12.31 -7.88
CA GLU A 131 -18.00 -12.25 -7.62
C GLU A 131 -18.39 -13.16 -6.44
N PRO A 132 -19.44 -12.81 -5.65
CA PRO A 132 -19.94 -13.71 -4.63
C PRO A 132 -20.52 -14.98 -5.23
N THR A 133 -20.28 -16.14 -4.62
CA THR A 133 -20.82 -17.43 -5.06
C THR A 133 -22.21 -17.68 -4.52
N GLU A 134 -22.52 -17.12 -3.35
CA GLU A 134 -23.78 -17.29 -2.64
C GLU A 134 -24.22 -15.98 -1.97
N CYS A 135 -25.52 -15.75 -1.91
CA CYS A 135 -26.09 -14.55 -1.28
C CYS A 135 -26.29 -14.77 0.22
N ALA A 136 -25.65 -13.95 1.05
CA ALA A 136 -25.85 -14.00 2.50
C ALA A 136 -27.31 -13.67 2.95
N GLY A 137 -28.09 -12.99 2.11
CA GLY A 137 -29.46 -12.62 2.44
C GLY A 137 -30.50 -13.71 2.14
N CYS A 138 -30.31 -14.51 1.08
CA CYS A 138 -31.31 -15.51 0.71
C CYS A 138 -30.73 -16.92 0.52
N GLU A 139 -29.44 -17.11 0.83
CA GLU A 139 -28.72 -18.40 0.78
C GLU A 139 -28.83 -19.10 -0.59
N ARG A 140 -28.85 -18.34 -1.67
CA ARG A 140 -28.96 -18.86 -3.03
C ARG A 140 -27.80 -18.37 -3.90
N GLN A 141 -27.40 -19.21 -4.84
CA GLN A 141 -26.47 -18.81 -5.89
C GLN A 141 -27.17 -17.82 -6.84
N GLY A 142 -26.52 -16.67 -7.05
CA GLY A 142 -26.90 -15.58 -7.96
C GLY A 142 -28.22 -15.67 -8.71
N PRO A 143 -28.42 -14.87 -9.71
CA PRO A 143 -27.45 -13.90 -10.28
C PRO A 143 -27.20 -12.67 -9.43
N PHE A 144 -26.01 -12.12 -9.60
CA PHE A 144 -25.55 -10.89 -8.96
C PHE A 144 -25.29 -9.82 -10.01
N ARG A 145 -25.54 -8.57 -9.64
CA ARG A 145 -25.26 -7.41 -10.47
C ARG A 145 -24.34 -6.46 -9.75
N LEU A 146 -23.23 -6.08 -10.37
CA LEU A 146 -22.31 -5.08 -9.85
C LEU A 146 -23.00 -3.71 -9.73
N ASN A 147 -22.87 -3.11 -8.56
CA ASN A 147 -23.32 -1.73 -8.31
C ASN A 147 -22.10 -0.81 -8.17
N ILE A 148 -21.75 -0.16 -9.28
CA ILE A 148 -20.58 0.73 -9.36
C ILE A 148 -20.75 1.96 -8.45
N GLU A 149 -21.98 2.45 -8.26
CA GLU A 149 -22.24 3.66 -7.45
C GLU A 149 -22.00 3.42 -5.94
N LYS A 150 -22.16 2.17 -5.49
CA LYS A 150 -21.94 1.78 -4.09
C LYS A 150 -20.55 1.18 -3.86
N SER A 151 -19.79 0.90 -4.91
CA SER A 151 -18.48 0.31 -4.84
C SER A 151 -17.41 1.35 -4.51
N ASP A 152 -16.41 0.96 -3.74
CA ASP A 152 -15.27 1.79 -3.40
C ASP A 152 -14.17 1.67 -4.46
N PHE A 153 -13.43 2.77 -4.62
CA PHE A 153 -12.38 2.87 -5.63
C PHE A 153 -11.10 3.42 -5.02
N ASP A 154 -10.01 2.76 -5.35
CA ASP A 154 -8.68 3.28 -5.11
C ASP A 154 -8.08 3.90 -6.37
N HIS A 155 -7.17 4.84 -6.16
CA HIS A 155 -6.41 5.46 -7.23
C HIS A 155 -4.97 4.99 -7.15
N HIS A 156 -4.46 4.43 -8.23
CA HIS A 156 -3.07 4.03 -8.30
C HIS A 156 -2.38 4.51 -9.57
N VAL A 157 -1.08 4.60 -9.48
CA VAL A 157 -0.18 4.98 -10.56
C VAL A 157 0.84 3.86 -10.72
N ARG A 158 1.05 3.39 -11.94
CA ARG A 158 2.14 2.45 -12.22
C ARG A 158 3.41 3.24 -12.55
N ILE A 159 4.46 2.92 -11.82
CA ILE A 159 5.79 3.52 -11.98
C ILE A 159 6.70 2.43 -12.55
N ARG A 160 7.44 2.77 -13.61
CA ARG A 160 8.52 1.95 -14.13
C ARG A 160 9.85 2.62 -13.82
N THR A 161 10.71 1.90 -13.13
CA THR A 161 12.09 2.31 -12.82
C THR A 161 13.08 1.46 -13.59
N GLU A 162 14.21 2.05 -13.93
CA GLU A 162 15.33 1.40 -14.62
C GLU A 162 16.62 1.70 -13.85
N THR A 163 17.60 0.81 -13.94
CA THR A 163 18.92 1.03 -13.35
C THR A 163 19.59 2.22 -14.02
N PRO A 164 20.17 3.17 -13.26
CA PRO A 164 20.87 4.30 -13.84
C PRO A 164 22.00 3.86 -14.79
N PRO A 165 22.21 4.54 -15.93
CA PRO A 165 23.23 4.15 -16.91
C PRO A 165 24.66 4.17 -16.37
N ASP A 166 24.93 4.95 -15.34
CA ASP A 166 26.26 5.06 -14.73
C ASP A 166 26.63 3.84 -13.85
N GLU A 167 25.62 3.07 -13.42
CA GLU A 167 25.77 1.86 -12.59
C GLU A 167 25.73 0.58 -13.44
N THR A 168 25.37 0.68 -14.70
CA THR A 168 25.40 -0.43 -15.67
C THR A 168 26.80 -0.65 -16.24
N GLY A 169 27.84 -0.54 -15.41
CA GLY A 169 29.22 -0.75 -15.86
C GLY A 169 29.34 -1.90 -16.86
N ASP A 170 29.79 -1.61 -18.09
CA ASP A 170 30.25 -2.51 -19.15
C ASP A 170 29.45 -3.80 -19.45
N LEU A 171 28.12 -3.78 -19.33
CA LEU A 171 27.26 -4.83 -19.91
C LEU A 171 26.88 -4.57 -21.38
N GLN A 172 27.48 -3.55 -22.00
CA GLN A 172 27.45 -3.41 -23.44
C GLN A 172 28.56 -4.25 -24.05
N GLU A 173 28.16 -5.17 -24.86
CA GLU A 173 28.94 -6.07 -25.75
C GLU A 173 29.18 -7.48 -25.23
N GLN A 174 28.14 -8.29 -25.24
CA GLN A 174 28.27 -9.65 -25.75
C GLN A 174 27.05 -9.99 -26.62
N TYR A 175 27.31 -9.94 -27.93
CA TYR A 175 26.46 -10.49 -28.97
C TYR A 175 26.40 -12.01 -28.86
#